data_8883cb59051b2315bbea7cce5435f5c4
#
_entry.id   8883cb59051b2315bbea7cce5435f5c4
#
_cell.length_a   1.000
_cell.length_b   1.000
_cell.length_c   1.000
_cell.angle_alpha   90.00
_cell.angle_beta   90.00
_cell.angle_gamma   90.00
#
_symmetry.space_group_name_H-M   'P 1'
#
loop_
_entity.id
_entity.type
_entity.pdbx_description
1 polymer ?
#
loop_
_entity_poly.entity_id
_entity_poly.type
_entity_poly.pdbx_seq_one_letter_code
_entity_poly.pdbx_strand_id
1 'polypeptide(L)'
;MNQLDALKQFTTVVADTGDFLQLAQFRPQDATTNPSLILKAVQKPEYAPLLKDTVAKWQGRAMDEVIDRLLVRFGCEILTHVPGRVSTEVDARLSFDTSATVTRAERIIELYQAEGIHIDRVLIKIAATWEGIQAAAQLERKGIHTNLTLLFSFAQAVACGQAKVQLISPFVGRIYDWYKKQAGASWDEAARAGANDPGVQSVTQIYNHYKRFGIATEVMGASFRNVGQITALAWCDLLTIAPELLAQLAASEAPLQRALDAEAAKAMDLPAVNYDEAGFRYALNEDAMATEKLAEGIRAFAVDAVKLEKLILAA
;
A
#
# COMPACT_ATOMS: atom_id res chain seq x y z
N MET A 1 27.21 9.23 -4.48
CA MET A 1 26.15 8.36 -3.88
C MET A 1 24.87 8.63 -4.66
N ASN A 2 24.27 7.58 -5.22
CA ASN A 2 23.05 7.75 -6.01
C ASN A 2 21.84 8.14 -5.12
N GLN A 3 20.74 8.61 -5.76
CA GLN A 3 19.57 9.08 -5.04
C GLN A 3 18.85 7.97 -4.25
N LEU A 4 18.87 6.72 -4.73
CA LEU A 4 18.26 5.59 -4.01
C LEU A 4 19.01 5.32 -2.69
N ASP A 5 20.34 5.31 -2.71
CA ASP A 5 21.14 5.08 -1.52
C ASP A 5 21.05 6.26 -0.54
N ALA A 6 20.92 7.48 -1.07
CA ALA A 6 20.65 8.65 -0.25
C ALA A 6 19.28 8.58 0.43
N LEU A 7 18.24 8.17 -0.30
CA LEU A 7 16.87 8.03 0.22
C LEU A 7 16.81 7.00 1.37
N LYS A 8 17.48 5.85 1.20
CA LYS A 8 17.52 4.78 2.21
C LYS A 8 18.09 5.18 3.56
N GLN A 9 18.84 6.29 3.64
CA GLN A 9 19.38 6.76 4.91
C GLN A 9 18.33 7.38 5.83
N PHE A 10 17.20 7.81 5.28
CA PHE A 10 16.21 8.62 5.98
C PHE A 10 14.76 8.15 5.81
N THR A 11 14.52 7.28 4.84
CA THR A 11 13.21 6.73 4.50
C THR A 11 13.33 5.24 4.31
N THR A 12 12.46 4.46 4.91
CA THR A 12 12.38 3.03 4.62
C THR A 12 11.89 2.82 3.18
N VAL A 13 12.77 2.32 2.33
CA VAL A 13 12.43 2.01 0.93
C VAL A 13 11.78 0.65 0.86
N VAL A 14 10.58 0.64 0.28
CA VAL A 14 9.74 -0.54 0.09
C VAL A 14 9.60 -0.80 -1.41
N ALA A 15 9.64 -2.04 -1.85
CA ALA A 15 9.40 -2.36 -3.25
C ALA A 15 7.93 -2.71 -3.49
N ASP A 16 7.31 -2.07 -4.50
CA ASP A 16 5.94 -2.34 -4.92
C ASP A 16 5.94 -3.30 -6.12
N THR A 17 5.99 -4.60 -5.84
CA THR A 17 6.10 -5.62 -6.90
C THR A 17 5.68 -7.01 -6.45
N GLY A 18 5.10 -7.79 -7.38
CA GLY A 18 4.95 -9.25 -7.26
C GLY A 18 6.12 -10.01 -7.91
N ASP A 19 7.00 -9.30 -8.63
CA ASP A 19 8.18 -9.87 -9.31
C ASP A 19 9.38 -9.85 -8.35
N PHE A 20 9.45 -10.87 -7.49
CA PHE A 20 10.45 -10.92 -6.43
C PHE A 20 11.88 -11.18 -6.94
N LEU A 21 12.07 -11.69 -8.16
CA LEU A 21 13.41 -11.88 -8.74
C LEU A 21 14.16 -10.56 -9.00
N GLN A 22 13.41 -9.44 -9.12
CA GLN A 22 14.00 -8.12 -9.29
C GLN A 22 14.39 -7.45 -7.95
N LEU A 23 13.94 -7.96 -6.80
CA LEU A 23 14.15 -7.32 -5.50
C LEU A 23 15.62 -7.26 -5.09
N ALA A 24 16.39 -8.31 -5.39
CA ALA A 24 17.79 -8.41 -5.01
C ALA A 24 18.64 -7.24 -5.54
N GLN A 25 18.28 -6.69 -6.72
CA GLN A 25 18.98 -5.57 -7.34
C GLN A 25 18.90 -4.28 -6.50
N PHE A 26 17.74 -4.02 -5.87
CA PHE A 26 17.50 -2.76 -5.18
C PHE A 26 17.63 -2.84 -3.66
N ARG A 27 17.67 -4.05 -3.08
CA ARG A 27 17.79 -4.30 -1.64
C ARG A 27 16.80 -3.44 -0.82
N PRO A 28 15.49 -3.52 -1.09
CA PRO A 28 14.49 -2.83 -0.29
C PRO A 28 14.41 -3.43 1.11
N GLN A 29 13.93 -2.64 2.08
CA GLN A 29 13.71 -3.12 3.44
C GLN A 29 12.48 -4.01 3.53
N ASP A 30 11.37 -3.57 2.95
CA ASP A 30 10.07 -4.24 2.94
C ASP A 30 9.58 -4.40 1.48
N ALA A 31 8.51 -5.15 1.27
CA ALA A 31 7.82 -5.23 -0.01
C ALA A 31 6.29 -5.16 0.16
N THR A 32 5.62 -4.61 -0.85
CA THR A 32 4.17 -4.62 -0.95
C THR A 32 3.71 -5.35 -2.19
N THR A 33 2.61 -6.09 -2.03
CA THR A 33 1.89 -6.71 -3.15
C THR A 33 0.45 -6.19 -3.21
N ASN A 34 -0.22 -6.54 -4.28
CA ASN A 34 -1.66 -6.37 -4.45
C ASN A 34 -2.15 -7.35 -5.53
N PRO A 35 -3.48 -7.56 -5.70
CA PRO A 35 -4.00 -8.51 -6.67
C PRO A 35 -3.49 -8.30 -8.10
N SER A 36 -3.35 -7.05 -8.53
CA SER A 36 -2.87 -6.72 -9.88
C SER A 36 -1.39 -7.09 -10.09
N LEU A 37 -0.56 -6.89 -9.06
CA LEU A 37 0.87 -7.24 -9.12
C LEU A 37 1.07 -8.76 -9.14
N ILE A 38 0.31 -9.50 -8.33
CA ILE A 38 0.35 -10.96 -8.33
C ILE A 38 -0.16 -11.50 -9.66
N LEU A 39 -1.29 -10.98 -10.18
CA LEU A 39 -1.81 -11.35 -11.48
C LEU A 39 -0.78 -11.17 -12.61
N LYS A 40 -0.06 -10.04 -12.61
CA LYS A 40 1.02 -9.79 -13.58
C LYS A 40 2.19 -10.76 -13.41
N ALA A 41 2.56 -11.06 -12.17
CA ALA A 41 3.66 -11.98 -11.88
C ALA A 41 3.32 -13.40 -12.38
N VAL A 42 2.17 -13.97 -12.03
CA VAL A 42 1.80 -15.35 -12.42
C VAL A 42 1.68 -15.56 -13.93
N GLN A 43 1.54 -14.48 -14.72
CA GLN A 43 1.52 -14.53 -16.18
C GLN A 43 2.92 -14.65 -16.79
N LYS A 44 3.98 -14.44 -16.02
CA LYS A 44 5.36 -14.60 -16.49
C LYS A 44 5.79 -16.06 -16.45
N PRO A 45 6.54 -16.54 -17.47
CA PRO A 45 6.96 -17.94 -17.54
C PRO A 45 7.74 -18.43 -16.31
N GLU A 46 8.54 -17.58 -15.70
CA GLU A 46 9.37 -17.89 -14.54
C GLU A 46 8.55 -18.21 -13.28
N TYR A 47 7.31 -17.73 -13.18
CA TYR A 47 6.40 -18.01 -12.06
C TYR A 47 5.33 -19.06 -12.35
N ALA A 48 5.25 -19.55 -13.59
CA ALA A 48 4.29 -20.59 -13.97
C ALA A 48 4.41 -21.88 -13.14
N PRO A 49 5.62 -22.37 -12.77
CA PRO A 49 5.75 -23.51 -11.86
C PRO A 49 5.09 -23.26 -10.50
N LEU A 50 5.32 -22.08 -9.90
CA LEU A 50 4.76 -21.72 -8.60
C LEU A 50 3.22 -21.74 -8.60
N LEU A 51 2.59 -21.23 -9.67
CA LEU A 51 1.14 -21.30 -9.85
C LEU A 51 0.68 -22.76 -9.97
N LYS A 52 1.28 -23.55 -10.88
CA LYS A 52 0.92 -24.95 -11.13
C LYS A 52 1.07 -25.82 -9.89
N ASP A 53 2.18 -25.70 -9.19
CA ASP A 53 2.44 -26.46 -7.96
C ASP A 53 1.42 -26.12 -6.86
N THR A 54 1.06 -24.83 -6.72
CA THR A 54 0.06 -24.40 -5.75
C THR A 54 -1.32 -24.98 -6.10
N VAL A 55 -1.74 -24.91 -7.36
CA VAL A 55 -3.02 -25.44 -7.82
C VAL A 55 -3.07 -26.97 -7.64
N ALA A 56 -2.04 -27.68 -8.06
CA ALA A 56 -1.97 -29.16 -7.93
C ALA A 56 -2.01 -29.61 -6.47
N LYS A 57 -1.28 -28.92 -5.57
CA LYS A 57 -1.21 -29.25 -4.14
C LYS A 57 -2.57 -29.06 -3.44
N TRP A 58 -3.38 -28.11 -3.90
CA TRP A 58 -4.61 -27.70 -3.24
C TRP A 58 -5.86 -27.92 -4.09
N GLN A 59 -5.77 -28.84 -5.07
CA GLN A 59 -6.90 -29.23 -5.92
C GLN A 59 -8.09 -29.69 -5.08
N GLY A 60 -9.30 -29.22 -5.45
CA GLY A 60 -10.55 -29.56 -4.75
C GLY A 60 -10.85 -28.72 -3.50
N ARG A 61 -9.97 -27.79 -3.12
CA ARG A 61 -10.28 -26.80 -2.09
C ARG A 61 -11.12 -25.65 -2.65
N ALA A 62 -11.75 -24.88 -1.76
CA ALA A 62 -12.49 -23.70 -2.15
C ALA A 62 -11.57 -22.69 -2.85
N MET A 63 -12.07 -21.99 -3.89
CA MET A 63 -11.26 -21.07 -4.72
C MET A 63 -10.58 -19.99 -3.88
N ASP A 64 -11.27 -19.44 -2.90
CA ASP A 64 -10.76 -18.43 -2.01
C ASP A 64 -9.60 -18.95 -1.13
N GLU A 65 -9.61 -20.23 -0.75
CA GLU A 65 -8.50 -20.87 -0.04
C GLU A 65 -7.28 -21.05 -0.95
N VAL A 66 -7.48 -21.46 -2.21
CA VAL A 66 -6.39 -21.62 -3.17
C VAL A 66 -5.73 -20.28 -3.47
N ILE A 67 -6.51 -19.20 -3.61
CA ILE A 67 -6.00 -17.84 -3.81
C ILE A 67 -5.14 -17.42 -2.61
N ASP A 68 -5.65 -17.56 -1.37
CA ASP A 68 -4.89 -17.16 -0.18
C ASP A 68 -3.56 -17.90 -0.10
N ARG A 69 -3.53 -19.19 -0.41
CA ARG A 69 -2.30 -19.99 -0.45
C ARG A 69 -1.33 -19.53 -1.53
N LEU A 70 -1.84 -19.12 -2.70
CA LEU A 70 -1.01 -18.56 -3.76
C LEU A 70 -0.40 -17.22 -3.31
N LEU A 71 -1.20 -16.32 -2.72
CA LEU A 71 -0.71 -15.05 -2.18
C LEU A 71 0.34 -15.25 -1.09
N VAL A 72 0.09 -16.17 -0.16
CA VAL A 72 1.06 -16.53 0.90
C VAL A 72 2.33 -17.12 0.29
N ARG A 73 2.24 -17.98 -0.72
CA ARG A 73 3.41 -18.52 -1.40
C ARG A 73 4.28 -17.42 -2.01
N PHE A 74 3.67 -16.46 -2.72
CA PHE A 74 4.40 -15.28 -3.23
C PHE A 74 5.00 -14.46 -2.08
N GLY A 75 4.26 -14.25 -1.01
CA GLY A 75 4.77 -13.53 0.16
C GLY A 75 5.96 -14.22 0.82
N CYS A 76 5.95 -15.55 0.94
CA CYS A 76 7.09 -16.33 1.46
C CYS A 76 8.32 -16.18 0.58
N GLU A 77 8.16 -16.27 -0.74
CA GLU A 77 9.28 -16.06 -1.69
C GLU A 77 9.84 -14.63 -1.56
N ILE A 78 8.98 -13.61 -1.50
CA ILE A 78 9.39 -12.21 -1.28
C ILE A 78 10.20 -12.07 0.01
N LEU A 79 9.76 -12.70 1.11
CA LEU A 79 10.42 -12.62 2.41
C LEU A 79 11.81 -13.27 2.44
N THR A 80 12.18 -14.07 1.44
CA THR A 80 13.57 -14.54 1.27
C THR A 80 14.49 -13.45 0.69
N HIS A 81 13.92 -12.42 0.06
CA HIS A 81 14.65 -11.34 -0.61
C HIS A 81 14.65 -10.01 0.17
N VAL A 82 13.75 -9.84 1.14
CA VAL A 82 13.68 -8.64 1.97
C VAL A 82 13.90 -8.97 3.45
N PRO A 83 14.66 -8.16 4.20
CA PRO A 83 14.90 -8.42 5.62
C PRO A 83 13.71 -8.08 6.50
N GLY A 84 12.82 -7.21 6.07
CA GLY A 84 11.68 -6.70 6.84
C GLY A 84 10.37 -7.43 6.56
N ARG A 85 9.35 -6.69 6.15
CA ARG A 85 7.95 -7.14 6.10
C ARG A 85 7.44 -7.29 4.65
N VAL A 86 6.41 -8.12 4.48
CA VAL A 86 5.60 -8.16 3.26
C VAL A 86 4.16 -7.76 3.56
N SER A 87 3.56 -6.94 2.70
CA SER A 87 2.11 -6.66 2.75
C SER A 87 1.36 -7.58 1.78
N THR A 88 0.43 -8.37 2.33
CA THR A 88 -0.46 -9.27 1.58
C THR A 88 -1.89 -8.79 1.70
N GLU A 89 -2.55 -8.53 0.57
CA GLU A 89 -3.86 -7.88 0.52
C GLU A 89 -5.00 -8.90 0.55
N VAL A 90 -5.97 -8.66 1.43
CA VAL A 90 -7.24 -9.42 1.44
C VAL A 90 -8.07 -9.08 0.20
N ASP A 91 -9.00 -9.97 -0.14
CA ASP A 91 -9.87 -9.79 -1.30
C ASP A 91 -10.67 -8.47 -1.21
N ALA A 92 -10.54 -7.63 -2.23
CA ALA A 92 -11.22 -6.33 -2.29
C ALA A 92 -12.75 -6.44 -2.25
N ARG A 93 -13.34 -7.60 -2.59
CA ARG A 93 -14.78 -7.87 -2.47
C ARG A 93 -15.27 -7.88 -1.01
N LEU A 94 -14.36 -7.98 -0.04
CA LEU A 94 -14.64 -7.91 1.39
C LEU A 94 -14.59 -6.49 1.96
N SER A 95 -14.32 -5.48 1.14
CA SER A 95 -14.06 -4.09 1.59
C SER A 95 -15.19 -3.47 2.43
N PHE A 96 -16.40 -4.00 2.36
CA PHE A 96 -17.57 -3.52 3.10
C PHE A 96 -18.10 -4.54 4.13
N ASP A 97 -17.31 -5.57 4.45
CA ASP A 97 -17.65 -6.59 5.44
C ASP A 97 -16.50 -6.75 6.45
N THR A 98 -16.68 -6.12 7.61
CA THR A 98 -15.69 -6.14 8.70
C THR A 98 -15.40 -7.57 9.17
N SER A 99 -16.44 -8.38 9.39
CA SER A 99 -16.29 -9.75 9.93
C SER A 99 -15.58 -10.67 8.95
N ALA A 100 -15.99 -10.65 7.68
CA ALA A 100 -15.36 -11.46 6.64
C ALA A 100 -13.89 -11.03 6.40
N THR A 101 -13.61 -9.72 6.47
CA THR A 101 -12.25 -9.20 6.37
C THR A 101 -11.36 -9.71 7.51
N VAL A 102 -11.83 -9.66 8.77
CA VAL A 102 -11.10 -10.18 9.93
C VAL A 102 -10.83 -11.68 9.77
N THR A 103 -11.85 -12.46 9.45
CA THR A 103 -11.72 -13.92 9.26
C THR A 103 -10.71 -14.27 8.15
N ARG A 104 -10.74 -13.53 7.03
CA ARG A 104 -9.80 -13.74 5.92
C ARG A 104 -8.37 -13.37 6.33
N ALA A 105 -8.19 -12.27 7.04
CA ALA A 105 -6.89 -11.81 7.54
C ALA A 105 -6.27 -12.84 8.50
N GLU A 106 -7.03 -13.34 9.45
CA GLU A 106 -6.59 -14.38 10.39
C GLU A 106 -6.14 -15.65 9.66
N ARG A 107 -6.93 -16.11 8.68
CA ARG A 107 -6.56 -17.27 7.85
C ARG A 107 -5.24 -17.04 7.09
N ILE A 108 -5.03 -15.86 6.50
CA ILE A 108 -3.77 -15.54 5.82
C ILE A 108 -2.59 -15.62 6.80
N ILE A 109 -2.72 -15.08 8.00
CA ILE A 109 -1.68 -15.15 9.04
C ILE A 109 -1.41 -16.61 9.44
N GLU A 110 -2.43 -17.42 9.67
CA GLU A 110 -2.28 -18.85 9.96
C GLU A 110 -1.51 -19.59 8.86
N LEU A 111 -1.79 -19.26 7.59
CA LEU A 111 -1.07 -19.83 6.45
C LEU A 111 0.42 -19.42 6.44
N TYR A 112 0.76 -18.16 6.75
CA TYR A 112 2.15 -17.73 6.89
C TYR A 112 2.85 -18.43 8.05
N GLN A 113 2.20 -18.59 9.20
CA GLN A 113 2.74 -19.28 10.36
C GLN A 113 2.99 -20.77 10.07
N ALA A 114 2.10 -21.40 9.30
CA ALA A 114 2.28 -22.80 8.85
C ALA A 114 3.51 -22.99 7.93
N GLU A 115 3.91 -21.93 7.21
CA GLU A 115 5.15 -21.88 6.41
C GLU A 115 6.38 -21.41 7.23
N GLY A 116 6.24 -21.26 8.57
CA GLY A 116 7.32 -20.87 9.48
C GLY A 116 7.64 -19.36 9.50
N ILE A 117 6.78 -18.53 8.92
CA ILE A 117 6.95 -17.07 8.93
C ILE A 117 6.38 -16.48 10.24
N HIS A 118 7.19 -15.67 10.92
CA HIS A 118 6.74 -14.95 12.12
C HIS A 118 5.74 -13.86 11.75
N ILE A 119 4.72 -13.66 12.58
CA ILE A 119 3.63 -12.72 12.35
C ILE A 119 4.12 -11.28 12.12
N ASP A 120 5.18 -10.85 12.82
CA ASP A 120 5.75 -9.50 12.68
C ASP A 120 6.37 -9.23 11.28
N ARG A 121 6.55 -10.28 10.47
CA ARG A 121 7.04 -10.18 9.09
C ARG A 121 5.92 -9.93 8.08
N VAL A 122 4.64 -9.89 8.52
CA VAL A 122 3.48 -9.80 7.64
C VAL A 122 2.61 -8.62 8.03
N LEU A 123 2.23 -7.80 7.06
CA LEU A 123 1.18 -6.80 7.19
C LEU A 123 -0.02 -7.25 6.35
N ILE A 124 -1.19 -7.34 6.98
CA ILE A 124 -2.42 -7.58 6.23
C ILE A 124 -2.88 -6.28 5.59
N LYS A 125 -2.95 -6.26 4.25
CA LYS A 125 -3.33 -5.07 3.50
C LYS A 125 -4.83 -5.05 3.27
N ILE A 126 -5.49 -3.94 3.61
CA ILE A 126 -6.95 -3.80 3.67
C ILE A 126 -7.34 -2.46 3.06
N ALA A 127 -8.39 -2.40 2.24
CA ALA A 127 -8.92 -1.14 1.72
C ALA A 127 -9.44 -0.24 2.86
N ALA A 128 -9.11 1.05 2.81
CA ALA A 128 -9.45 2.02 3.85
C ALA A 128 -10.91 2.52 3.74
N THR A 129 -11.86 1.59 3.69
CA THR A 129 -13.29 1.84 3.96
C THR A 129 -13.51 1.95 5.45
N TRP A 130 -14.68 2.41 5.90
CA TRP A 130 -15.02 2.38 7.34
C TRP A 130 -14.92 0.96 7.89
N GLU A 131 -15.52 0.01 7.19
CA GLU A 131 -15.54 -1.40 7.56
C GLU A 131 -14.14 -2.01 7.59
N GLY A 132 -13.28 -1.67 6.61
CA GLY A 132 -11.89 -2.11 6.57
C GLY A 132 -11.06 -1.53 7.73
N ILE A 133 -11.27 -0.27 8.10
CA ILE A 133 -10.62 0.37 9.24
C ILE A 133 -11.07 -0.29 10.55
N GLN A 134 -12.37 -0.64 10.70
CA GLN A 134 -12.87 -1.36 11.87
C GLN A 134 -12.30 -2.78 11.95
N ALA A 135 -12.13 -3.46 10.81
CA ALA A 135 -11.46 -4.76 10.76
C ALA A 135 -10.00 -4.65 11.20
N ALA A 136 -9.28 -3.65 10.69
CA ALA A 136 -7.90 -3.39 11.09
C ALA A 136 -7.76 -3.12 12.59
N ALA A 137 -8.65 -2.31 13.18
CA ALA A 137 -8.67 -2.05 14.61
C ALA A 137 -8.86 -3.33 15.45
N GLN A 138 -9.62 -4.31 14.94
CA GLN A 138 -9.77 -5.61 15.61
C GLN A 138 -8.51 -6.46 15.48
N LEU A 139 -7.89 -6.49 14.31
CA LEU A 139 -6.67 -7.25 14.03
C LEU A 139 -5.47 -6.73 14.83
N GLU A 140 -5.28 -5.42 14.90
CA GLU A 140 -4.21 -4.80 15.69
C GLU A 140 -4.30 -5.16 17.18
N ARG A 141 -5.52 -5.22 17.75
CA ARG A 141 -5.73 -5.69 19.14
C ARG A 141 -5.35 -7.16 19.35
N LYS A 142 -5.30 -7.96 18.28
CA LYS A 142 -4.86 -9.37 18.29
C LYS A 142 -3.37 -9.53 17.97
N GLY A 143 -2.64 -8.41 17.76
CA GLY A 143 -1.24 -8.43 17.37
C GLY A 143 -1.02 -8.76 15.89
N ILE A 144 -2.06 -8.66 15.06
CA ILE A 144 -1.98 -8.79 13.60
C ILE A 144 -1.86 -7.39 13.01
N HIS A 145 -0.68 -7.07 12.50
CA HIS A 145 -0.40 -5.75 11.94
C HIS A 145 -1.01 -5.54 10.57
N THR A 146 -1.45 -4.32 10.30
CA THR A 146 -2.23 -3.97 9.11
C THR A 146 -1.61 -2.84 8.31
N ASN A 147 -1.86 -2.84 6.99
CA ASN A 147 -1.52 -1.80 6.04
C ASN A 147 -2.80 -1.33 5.34
N LEU A 148 -3.31 -0.14 5.68
CA LEU A 148 -4.54 0.39 5.09
C LEU A 148 -4.23 1.06 3.75
N THR A 149 -4.82 0.52 2.68
CA THR A 149 -4.59 0.92 1.29
C THR A 149 -5.84 1.53 0.65
N LEU A 150 -5.74 1.93 -0.62
CA LEU A 150 -6.77 2.71 -1.31
C LEU A 150 -7.16 3.93 -0.48
N LEU A 151 -6.14 4.59 0.06
CA LEU A 151 -6.27 5.77 0.90
C LEU A 151 -5.99 7.00 0.06
N PHE A 152 -6.99 7.87 -0.05
CA PHE A 152 -6.99 9.04 -0.92
C PHE A 152 -7.38 10.32 -0.18
N SER A 153 -8.01 10.23 1.01
CA SER A 153 -8.49 11.39 1.75
C SER A 153 -7.83 11.53 3.12
N PHE A 154 -7.84 12.76 3.62
CA PHE A 154 -7.42 13.07 4.99
C PHE A 154 -8.34 12.39 6.03
N ALA A 155 -9.65 12.28 5.75
CA ALA A 155 -10.59 11.62 6.65
C ALA A 155 -10.26 10.13 6.84
N GLN A 156 -9.85 9.42 5.76
CA GLN A 156 -9.40 8.03 5.85
C GLN A 156 -8.15 7.93 6.75
N ALA A 157 -7.17 8.82 6.57
CA ALA A 157 -5.97 8.82 7.40
C ALA A 157 -6.29 9.07 8.87
N VAL A 158 -7.12 10.07 9.20
CA VAL A 158 -7.54 10.36 10.58
C VAL A 158 -8.19 9.14 11.22
N ALA A 159 -9.15 8.50 10.55
CA ALA A 159 -9.83 7.32 11.06
C ALA A 159 -8.87 6.12 11.26
N CYS A 160 -7.87 5.94 10.37
CA CYS A 160 -6.82 4.95 10.53
C CYS A 160 -5.95 5.23 11.76
N GLY A 161 -5.57 6.49 11.99
CA GLY A 161 -4.83 6.91 13.19
C GLY A 161 -5.60 6.65 14.47
N GLN A 162 -6.92 6.95 14.48
CA GLN A 162 -7.80 6.64 15.62
C GLN A 162 -7.91 5.13 15.89
N ALA A 163 -7.91 4.32 14.83
CA ALA A 163 -7.91 2.85 14.90
C ALA A 163 -6.55 2.26 15.32
N LYS A 164 -5.50 3.09 15.41
CA LYS A 164 -4.12 2.69 15.76
C LYS A 164 -3.57 1.60 14.85
N VAL A 165 -3.86 1.68 13.56
CA VAL A 165 -3.31 0.74 12.58
C VAL A 165 -1.80 0.90 12.48
N GLN A 166 -1.07 -0.19 12.16
CA GLN A 166 0.38 -0.15 12.07
C GLN A 166 0.85 0.79 10.95
N LEU A 167 0.24 0.72 9.77
CA LEU A 167 0.71 1.42 8.58
C LEU A 167 -0.45 1.85 7.68
N ILE A 168 -0.30 2.99 7.02
CA ILE A 168 -1.18 3.45 5.95
C ILE A 168 -0.40 3.67 4.65
N SER A 169 -1.04 3.38 3.52
CA SER A 169 -0.48 3.58 2.17
C SER A 169 -1.29 4.61 1.38
N PRO A 170 -1.15 5.93 1.67
CA PRO A 170 -1.80 6.96 0.88
C PRO A 170 -1.21 7.01 -0.55
N PHE A 171 -2.10 7.14 -1.54
CA PHE A 171 -1.74 7.09 -2.96
C PHE A 171 -1.41 8.48 -3.49
N VAL A 172 -0.24 8.63 -4.10
CA VAL A 172 0.22 9.89 -4.71
C VAL A 172 -0.24 10.00 -6.16
N GLY A 173 0.19 9.08 -7.00
CA GLY A 173 -0.01 9.19 -8.45
C GLY A 173 -1.46 9.05 -8.90
N ARG A 174 -2.31 8.28 -8.20
CA ARG A 174 -3.73 8.19 -8.55
C ARG A 174 -4.49 9.47 -8.19
N ILE A 175 -4.08 10.19 -7.15
CA ILE A 175 -4.59 11.53 -6.84
C ILE A 175 -4.19 12.50 -7.95
N TYR A 176 -2.90 12.53 -8.31
CA TYR A 176 -2.37 13.32 -9.42
C TYR A 176 -3.15 13.06 -10.72
N ASP A 177 -3.36 11.80 -11.11
CA ASP A 177 -4.08 11.42 -12.33
C ASP A 177 -5.52 11.96 -12.34
N TRP A 178 -6.21 11.94 -11.19
CA TRP A 178 -7.56 12.46 -11.08
C TRP A 178 -7.61 13.97 -11.32
N TYR A 179 -6.76 14.74 -10.63
CA TYR A 179 -6.70 16.20 -10.80
C TYR A 179 -6.28 16.59 -12.22
N LYS A 180 -5.32 15.89 -12.81
CA LYS A 180 -4.89 16.10 -14.20
C LYS A 180 -6.05 15.86 -15.18
N LYS A 181 -6.81 14.79 -14.98
CA LYS A 181 -7.98 14.48 -15.79
C LYS A 181 -9.07 15.55 -15.66
N GLN A 182 -9.34 16.03 -14.46
CA GLN A 182 -10.34 17.08 -14.22
C GLN A 182 -9.94 18.42 -14.83
N ALA A 183 -8.66 18.78 -14.75
CA ALA A 183 -8.16 20.03 -15.35
C ALA A 183 -8.10 19.97 -16.87
N GLY A 184 -7.97 18.78 -17.47
CA GLY A 184 -7.90 18.62 -18.92
C GLY A 184 -6.82 19.49 -19.58
N ALA A 185 -7.18 20.30 -20.55
CA ALA A 185 -6.25 21.17 -21.29
C ALA A 185 -5.66 22.32 -20.44
N SER A 186 -6.22 22.63 -19.29
CA SER A 186 -5.71 23.67 -18.36
C SER A 186 -4.65 23.16 -17.40
N TRP A 187 -4.29 21.86 -17.47
CA TRP A 187 -3.27 21.28 -16.59
C TRP A 187 -1.88 21.81 -16.95
N ASP A 188 -1.22 22.44 -15.98
CA ASP A 188 0.18 22.85 -16.09
C ASP A 188 1.08 21.85 -15.33
N GLU A 189 1.79 21.02 -16.09
CA GLU A 189 2.65 19.96 -15.56
C GLU A 189 3.76 20.53 -14.68
N ALA A 190 4.38 21.63 -15.08
CA ALA A 190 5.49 22.24 -14.34
C ALA A 190 5.02 22.89 -13.04
N ALA A 191 3.89 23.59 -13.08
CA ALA A 191 3.30 24.21 -11.90
C ALA A 191 2.79 23.19 -10.87
N ARG A 192 2.48 21.96 -11.30
CA ARG A 192 1.96 20.87 -10.48
C ARG A 192 2.98 19.76 -10.21
N ALA A 193 4.28 20.06 -10.28
CA ALA A 193 5.36 19.11 -10.05
C ALA A 193 5.92 19.23 -8.61
N GLY A 194 6.55 18.14 -8.14
CA GLY A 194 7.25 18.11 -6.86
C GLY A 194 6.32 18.41 -5.68
N ALA A 195 6.66 19.39 -4.84
CA ALA A 195 5.86 19.76 -3.66
C ALA A 195 4.46 20.35 -4.02
N ASN A 196 4.26 20.78 -5.27
CA ASN A 196 2.97 21.30 -5.74
C ASN A 196 2.06 20.18 -6.32
N ASP A 197 2.54 18.95 -6.40
CA ASP A 197 1.74 17.81 -6.83
C ASP A 197 0.63 17.53 -5.80
N PRO A 198 -0.65 17.42 -6.21
CA PRO A 198 -1.75 17.25 -5.28
C PRO A 198 -1.66 15.96 -4.46
N GLY A 199 -1.08 14.89 -5.01
CA GLY A 199 -0.83 13.66 -4.27
C GLY A 199 0.29 13.82 -3.24
N VAL A 200 1.36 14.53 -3.57
CA VAL A 200 2.44 14.89 -2.63
C VAL A 200 1.89 15.75 -1.50
N GLN A 201 1.07 16.76 -1.81
CA GLN A 201 0.43 17.61 -0.81
C GLN A 201 -0.47 16.81 0.14
N SER A 202 -1.25 15.86 -0.38
CA SER A 202 -2.10 14.99 0.43
C SER A 202 -1.27 14.16 1.44
N VAL A 203 -0.20 13.51 0.98
CA VAL A 203 0.67 12.71 1.88
C VAL A 203 1.40 13.60 2.88
N THR A 204 1.87 14.77 2.47
CA THR A 204 2.51 15.75 3.35
C THR A 204 1.57 16.21 4.46
N GLN A 205 0.30 16.49 4.14
CA GLN A 205 -0.73 16.86 5.12
C GLN A 205 -0.94 15.74 6.16
N ILE A 206 -1.06 14.50 5.69
CA ILE A 206 -1.23 13.32 6.56
C ILE A 206 -0.02 13.14 7.47
N TYR A 207 1.19 13.18 6.91
CA TYR A 207 2.43 13.08 7.66
C TYR A 207 2.53 14.13 8.76
N ASN A 208 2.31 15.40 8.42
CA ASN A 208 2.37 16.51 9.37
C ASN A 208 1.35 16.32 10.50
N HIS A 209 0.12 15.92 10.18
CA HIS A 209 -0.91 15.64 11.18
C HIS A 209 -0.49 14.50 12.13
N TYR A 210 0.02 13.40 11.59
CA TYR A 210 0.45 12.26 12.41
C TYR A 210 1.61 12.64 13.34
N LYS A 211 2.62 13.35 12.83
CA LYS A 211 3.74 13.81 13.66
C LYS A 211 3.31 14.85 14.68
N ARG A 212 2.42 15.78 14.31
CA ARG A 212 1.87 16.80 15.22
C ARG A 212 1.18 16.19 16.44
N PHE A 213 0.39 15.15 16.23
CA PHE A 213 -0.42 14.55 17.30
C PHE A 213 0.19 13.28 17.90
N GLY A 214 1.43 12.94 17.54
CA GLY A 214 2.11 11.75 18.08
C GLY A 214 1.42 10.44 17.71
N ILE A 215 0.76 10.40 16.54
CA ILE A 215 0.12 9.17 16.02
C ILE A 215 1.23 8.25 15.54
N ALA A 216 1.28 7.04 16.12
CA ALA A 216 2.36 6.09 15.87
C ALA A 216 2.27 5.36 14.51
N THR A 217 1.10 5.43 13.86
CA THR A 217 0.88 4.83 12.53
C THR A 217 1.91 5.32 11.52
N GLU A 218 2.59 4.39 10.84
CA GLU A 218 3.58 4.69 9.81
C GLU A 218 2.90 5.20 8.54
N VAL A 219 3.44 6.24 7.93
CA VAL A 219 2.97 6.80 6.65
C VAL A 219 3.84 6.29 5.52
N MET A 220 3.27 5.53 4.58
CA MET A 220 3.97 5.01 3.41
C MET A 220 3.39 5.59 2.13
N GLY A 221 4.03 6.59 1.54
CA GLY A 221 3.63 7.09 0.22
C GLY A 221 3.67 5.98 -0.83
N ALA A 222 2.65 5.92 -1.70
CA ALA A 222 2.46 4.82 -2.65
C ALA A 222 2.00 5.29 -4.03
N SER A 223 2.14 4.41 -5.04
CA SER A 223 1.59 4.61 -6.39
C SER A 223 2.17 5.82 -7.12
N PHE A 224 3.48 5.93 -7.18
CA PHE A 224 4.17 7.04 -7.83
C PHE A 224 4.11 6.98 -9.36
N ARG A 225 4.19 8.15 -10.02
CA ARG A 225 4.25 8.31 -11.48
C ARG A 225 5.64 8.72 -11.96
N ASN A 226 6.41 9.39 -11.11
CA ASN A 226 7.74 9.89 -11.45
C ASN A 226 8.62 10.04 -10.19
N VAL A 227 9.92 10.18 -10.40
CA VAL A 227 10.93 10.36 -9.33
C VAL A 227 10.71 11.67 -8.57
N GLY A 228 10.18 12.72 -9.21
CA GLY A 228 9.88 14.00 -8.56
C GLY A 228 8.88 13.88 -7.41
N GLN A 229 7.86 13.03 -7.53
CA GLN A 229 6.92 12.73 -6.45
C GLN A 229 7.61 12.03 -5.27
N ILE A 230 8.56 11.13 -5.56
CA ILE A 230 9.32 10.39 -4.54
C ILE A 230 10.25 11.32 -3.78
N THR A 231 11.03 12.11 -4.49
CA THR A 231 12.00 13.05 -3.87
C THR A 231 11.31 14.15 -3.08
N ALA A 232 10.11 14.58 -3.51
CA ALA A 232 9.29 15.55 -2.78
C ALA A 232 8.66 14.99 -1.49
N LEU A 233 8.76 13.68 -1.24
CA LEU A 233 8.36 13.01 -0.01
C LEU A 233 9.56 12.38 0.73
N ALA A 234 10.77 12.73 0.38
CA ALA A 234 11.96 12.28 1.11
C ALA A 234 11.87 12.63 2.59
N TRP A 235 12.27 11.72 3.48
CA TRP A 235 12.05 11.69 4.93
C TRP A 235 10.61 11.33 5.37
N CYS A 236 9.72 10.88 4.45
CA CYS A 236 8.54 10.12 4.86
C CYS A 236 8.96 8.84 5.60
N ASP A 237 8.12 8.30 6.45
CA ASP A 237 8.46 7.06 7.20
C ASP A 237 8.83 5.93 6.23
N LEU A 238 7.98 5.68 5.22
CA LEU A 238 8.24 4.71 4.17
C LEU A 238 7.78 5.25 2.80
N LEU A 239 8.35 4.71 1.72
CA LEU A 239 7.87 4.92 0.35
C LEU A 239 7.90 3.57 -0.38
N THR A 240 6.75 3.13 -0.90
CA THR A 240 6.67 1.92 -1.71
C THR A 240 6.75 2.29 -3.19
N ILE A 241 7.80 1.80 -3.84
CA ILE A 241 8.28 2.30 -5.13
C ILE A 241 8.36 1.14 -6.12
N ALA A 242 7.81 1.34 -7.32
CA ALA A 242 7.90 0.38 -8.41
C ALA A 242 9.35 0.19 -8.89
N PRO A 243 9.76 -1.02 -9.34
CA PRO A 243 11.13 -1.30 -9.77
C PRO A 243 11.70 -0.33 -10.80
N GLU A 244 10.88 0.16 -11.73
CA GLU A 244 11.29 1.10 -12.77
C GLU A 244 11.72 2.46 -12.18
N LEU A 245 11.04 2.92 -11.13
CA LEU A 245 11.38 4.16 -10.44
C LEU A 245 12.55 3.96 -9.47
N LEU A 246 12.69 2.77 -8.86
CA LEU A 246 13.89 2.41 -8.11
C LEU A 246 15.14 2.43 -8.99
N ALA A 247 15.05 1.92 -10.22
CA ALA A 247 16.12 1.97 -11.19
C ALA A 247 16.50 3.41 -11.58
N GLN A 248 15.53 4.28 -11.78
CA GLN A 248 15.77 5.70 -12.07
C GLN A 248 16.48 6.41 -10.90
N LEU A 249 16.04 6.16 -9.65
CA LEU A 249 16.71 6.70 -8.46
C LEU A 249 18.15 6.18 -8.32
N ALA A 250 18.39 4.89 -8.61
CA ALA A 250 19.70 4.29 -8.57
C ALA A 250 20.66 4.84 -9.66
N ALA A 251 20.12 5.27 -10.80
CA ALA A 251 20.88 5.85 -11.90
C ALA A 251 21.18 7.36 -11.72
N SER A 252 20.53 8.04 -10.77
CA SER A 252 20.67 9.48 -10.55
C SER A 252 21.66 9.78 -9.41
N GLU A 253 22.60 10.68 -9.65
CA GLU A 253 23.51 11.24 -8.63
C GLU A 253 23.09 12.65 -8.15
N ALA A 254 21.92 13.13 -8.58
CA ALA A 254 21.41 14.42 -8.14
C ALA A 254 21.23 14.46 -6.61
N PRO A 255 21.53 15.58 -5.94
CA PRO A 255 21.40 15.67 -4.49
C PRO A 255 19.96 15.49 -4.05
N LEU A 256 19.75 14.71 -2.98
CA LEU A 256 18.45 14.56 -2.34
C LEU A 256 18.32 15.60 -1.24
N GLN A 257 17.27 16.41 -1.30
CA GLN A 257 16.97 17.39 -0.27
C GLN A 257 15.93 16.84 0.70
N ARG A 258 16.01 17.27 1.96
CA ARG A 258 14.99 16.95 2.97
C ARG A 258 13.67 17.63 2.60
N ALA A 259 12.63 16.84 2.40
CA ALA A 259 11.29 17.33 2.04
C ALA A 259 10.34 17.33 3.26
N LEU A 260 10.38 16.30 4.10
CA LEU A 260 9.57 16.19 5.31
C LEU A 260 10.42 16.28 6.56
N ASP A 261 9.87 16.91 7.62
CA ASP A 261 10.56 17.12 8.90
C ASP A 261 9.59 16.87 10.06
N ALA A 262 9.84 15.81 10.82
CA ALA A 262 9.01 15.44 11.95
C ALA A 262 9.02 16.48 13.08
N GLU A 263 10.17 17.13 13.34
CA GLU A 263 10.26 18.13 14.41
C GLU A 263 9.54 19.42 13.99
N ALA A 264 9.69 19.83 12.74
CA ALA A 264 8.92 20.95 12.20
C ALA A 264 7.40 20.67 12.24
N ALA A 265 7.00 19.44 11.87
CA ALA A 265 5.59 19.03 11.92
C ALA A 265 5.00 19.05 13.34
N LYS A 266 5.76 18.62 14.36
CA LYS A 266 5.36 18.70 15.77
C LYS A 266 5.10 20.12 16.25
N ALA A 267 5.79 21.10 15.68
CA ALA A 267 5.67 22.52 16.04
C ALA A 267 4.51 23.24 15.31
N MET A 268 3.90 22.61 14.29
CA MET A 268 2.81 23.23 13.53
C MET A 268 1.56 23.46 14.38
N ASP A 269 0.89 24.58 14.17
CA ASP A 269 -0.44 24.84 14.73
C ASP A 269 -1.52 24.20 13.82
N LEU A 270 -1.84 22.95 14.10
CA LEU A 270 -2.86 22.18 13.36
C LEU A 270 -4.04 21.84 14.28
N PRO A 271 -5.28 21.90 13.77
CA PRO A 271 -6.45 21.47 14.54
C PRO A 271 -6.45 19.96 14.75
N ALA A 272 -6.85 19.52 15.94
CA ALA A 272 -7.16 18.13 16.19
C ALA A 272 -8.46 17.75 15.46
N VAL A 273 -8.42 16.63 14.74
CA VAL A 273 -9.58 16.12 13.98
C VAL A 273 -9.85 14.68 14.39
N ASN A 274 -11.12 14.38 14.59
CA ASN A 274 -11.61 13.03 14.90
C ASN A 274 -12.92 12.79 14.14
N TYR A 275 -13.17 11.55 13.78
CA TYR A 275 -14.39 11.14 13.11
C TYR A 275 -15.04 9.97 13.84
N ASP A 276 -16.35 10.03 14.02
CA ASP A 276 -17.23 8.88 14.17
C ASP A 276 -17.60 8.34 12.78
N GLU A 277 -18.41 7.29 12.73
CA GLU A 277 -18.80 6.68 11.45
C GLU A 277 -19.53 7.65 10.53
N ALA A 278 -20.50 8.39 11.06
CA ALA A 278 -21.31 9.32 10.27
C ALA A 278 -20.45 10.47 9.73
N GLY A 279 -19.59 11.03 10.57
CA GLY A 279 -18.64 12.08 10.20
C GLY A 279 -17.60 11.60 9.16
N PHE A 280 -17.07 10.39 9.32
CA PHE A 280 -16.16 9.78 8.34
C PHE A 280 -16.84 9.62 6.98
N ARG A 281 -18.03 9.00 6.94
CA ARG A 281 -18.78 8.76 5.70
C ARG A 281 -19.13 10.07 5.00
N TYR A 282 -19.54 11.08 5.76
CA TYR A 282 -19.85 12.39 5.21
C TYR A 282 -18.61 13.09 4.67
N ALA A 283 -17.51 13.15 5.43
CA ALA A 283 -16.26 13.77 4.99
C ALA A 283 -15.66 13.07 3.75
N LEU A 284 -15.75 11.74 3.68
CA LEU A 284 -15.32 10.99 2.49
C LEU A 284 -16.24 11.30 1.29
N ASN A 285 -17.55 11.41 1.49
CA ASN A 285 -18.52 11.74 0.44
C ASN A 285 -18.31 13.16 -0.13
N GLU A 286 -17.93 14.13 0.71
CA GLU A 286 -17.62 15.50 0.25
C GLU A 286 -16.34 15.58 -0.59
N ASP A 287 -15.43 14.61 -0.45
CA ASP A 287 -14.21 14.50 -1.27
C ASP A 287 -14.50 13.64 -2.52
N ALA A 288 -14.89 14.29 -3.61
CA ALA A 288 -15.21 13.61 -4.88
C ALA A 288 -14.03 12.78 -5.40
N MET A 289 -12.80 13.29 -5.31
CA MET A 289 -11.60 12.57 -5.75
C MET A 289 -11.43 11.28 -4.94
N ALA A 290 -11.51 11.34 -3.63
CA ALA A 290 -11.31 10.18 -2.77
C ALA A 290 -12.43 9.14 -2.95
N THR A 291 -13.69 9.58 -3.01
CA THR A 291 -14.85 8.70 -3.21
C THR A 291 -14.76 7.95 -4.53
N GLU A 292 -14.46 8.67 -5.63
CA GLU A 292 -14.30 8.06 -6.95
C GLU A 292 -13.13 7.08 -7.00
N LYS A 293 -11.97 7.47 -6.46
CA LYS A 293 -10.74 6.66 -6.51
C LYS A 293 -10.79 5.45 -5.60
N LEU A 294 -11.42 5.53 -4.44
CA LEU A 294 -11.65 4.37 -3.56
C LEU A 294 -12.55 3.34 -4.26
N ALA A 295 -13.69 3.79 -4.79
CA ALA A 295 -14.63 2.90 -5.48
C ALA A 295 -14.02 2.30 -6.76
N GLU A 296 -13.31 3.09 -7.57
CA GLU A 296 -12.57 2.60 -8.75
C GLU A 296 -11.51 1.56 -8.36
N GLY A 297 -10.74 1.82 -7.29
CA GLY A 297 -9.69 0.92 -6.82
C GLY A 297 -10.24 -0.43 -6.36
N ILE A 298 -11.31 -0.44 -5.57
CA ILE A 298 -11.98 -1.67 -5.12
C ILE A 298 -12.49 -2.48 -6.34
N ARG A 299 -13.15 -1.82 -7.32
CA ARG A 299 -13.62 -2.50 -8.54
C ARG A 299 -12.47 -3.08 -9.35
N ALA A 300 -11.39 -2.32 -9.53
CA ALA A 300 -10.22 -2.79 -10.30
C ALA A 300 -9.58 -4.02 -9.65
N PHE A 301 -9.36 -4.01 -8.34
CA PHE A 301 -8.79 -5.14 -7.62
C PHE A 301 -9.71 -6.36 -7.62
N ALA A 302 -11.04 -6.16 -7.52
CA ALA A 302 -12.01 -7.25 -7.65
C ALA A 302 -11.98 -7.89 -9.05
N VAL A 303 -11.87 -7.08 -10.11
CA VAL A 303 -11.71 -7.58 -11.50
C VAL A 303 -10.42 -8.40 -11.64
N ASP A 304 -9.31 -7.95 -11.06
CA ASP A 304 -8.05 -8.66 -11.15
C ASP A 304 -8.05 -9.95 -10.30
N ALA A 305 -8.76 -9.98 -9.16
CA ALA A 305 -9.00 -11.20 -8.41
C ALA A 305 -9.77 -12.24 -9.25
N VAL A 306 -10.83 -11.84 -9.98
CA VAL A 306 -11.58 -12.73 -10.89
C VAL A 306 -10.71 -13.25 -12.05
N LYS A 307 -9.78 -12.42 -12.58
CA LYS A 307 -8.83 -12.90 -13.59
C LYS A 307 -7.86 -13.93 -13.02
N LEU A 308 -7.41 -13.73 -11.78
CA LEU A 308 -6.53 -14.68 -11.09
C LEU A 308 -7.27 -16.01 -10.85
N GLU A 309 -8.55 -15.99 -10.43
CA GLU A 309 -9.40 -17.19 -10.34
C GLU A 309 -9.45 -17.96 -11.65
N LYS A 310 -9.64 -17.26 -12.77
CA LYS A 310 -9.67 -17.91 -14.10
C LYS A 310 -8.33 -18.57 -14.47
N LEU A 311 -7.20 -17.95 -14.10
CA LEU A 311 -5.88 -18.54 -14.32
C LEU A 311 -5.67 -19.78 -13.45
N ILE A 312 -6.13 -19.77 -12.21
CA ILE A 312 -6.09 -20.93 -11.29
C ILE A 312 -6.92 -22.08 -11.85
N LEU A 313 -8.11 -21.79 -12.40
CA LEU A 313 -8.98 -22.83 -13.01
C LEU A 313 -8.40 -23.42 -14.30
N ALA A 314 -7.53 -22.70 -14.98
CA ALA A 314 -6.90 -23.11 -16.24
C ALA A 314 -5.53 -23.80 -16.05
N ALA A 315 -4.95 -23.76 -14.85
CA ALA A 315 -3.64 -24.29 -14.53
C ALA A 315 -3.71 -25.75 -14.07
#